data_d9a07d61a0f8756b32f416aa5cf02985
#
_entry.id   d9a07d61a0f8756b32f416aa5cf02985
#
_cell.length_a   1.000
_cell.length_b   1.000
_cell.length_c   1.000
_cell.angle_alpha   90.00
_cell.angle_beta   90.00
_cell.angle_gamma   90.00
#
_symmetry.space_group_name_H-M   'P 1'
#
loop_
_entity.id
_entity.type
_entity.pdbx_description
1 polymer ?
#
loop_
_entity_poly.entity_id
_entity_poly.type
_entity_poly.pdbx_seq_one_letter_code
_entity_poly.pdbx_strand_id
1 'polypeptide(L)'
;MPYVIRDPKYSFFSIFDPKTGAYVRSGIIKDGKDTNIDPFMASFPHLIDVGVMGHCIHGRTGLCVKAGIGCYQSGLTVEEPNMAVEDFRWIAQQCRHRTNQFALGGRGDPDQHEYFAELLQICRENDIVPNFTTSGYGLTPELAQLCKQYCGAVAVSWYRSPYTLRAVQLLLDAGVKTNIHYVLGQNT
;
A
#
# COMPACT_ATOMS: atom_id res chain seq x y z
N MET A 1 14.35 11.98 7.47
CA MET A 1 15.62 11.64 6.78
C MET A 1 15.32 10.49 5.81
N PRO A 2 16.01 10.37 4.68
CA PRO A 2 15.91 9.19 3.81
C PRO A 2 16.30 7.89 4.53
N TYR A 3 15.67 6.79 4.16
CA TYR A 3 16.02 5.45 4.63
C TYR A 3 17.12 4.90 3.72
N VAL A 4 18.15 4.31 4.30
CA VAL A 4 19.24 3.67 3.56
C VAL A 4 19.31 2.21 3.95
N ILE A 5 19.08 1.33 2.97
CA ILE A 5 19.21 -0.11 3.15
C ILE A 5 20.46 -0.57 2.38
N ARG A 6 21.36 -1.27 3.09
CA ARG A 6 22.54 -1.90 2.49
C ARG A 6 22.32 -3.40 2.43
N ASP A 7 22.60 -3.97 1.28
CA ASP A 7 22.54 -5.42 1.06
C ASP A 7 23.94 -5.96 0.75
N PRO A 8 24.69 -6.40 1.78
CA PRO A 8 26.04 -6.90 1.58
C PRO A 8 26.07 -8.23 0.82
N LYS A 9 25.00 -9.04 0.89
CA LYS A 9 24.92 -10.33 0.18
C LYS A 9 24.90 -10.15 -1.34
N TYR A 10 24.17 -9.14 -1.82
CA TYR A 10 24.05 -8.83 -3.24
C TYR A 10 24.82 -7.57 -3.64
N SER A 11 25.64 -7.05 -2.70
CA SER A 11 26.58 -5.96 -2.92
C SER A 11 25.95 -4.71 -3.52
N PHE A 12 24.83 -4.24 -2.98
CA PHE A 12 24.19 -2.98 -3.38
C PHE A 12 23.65 -2.19 -2.19
N PHE A 13 23.19 -0.99 -2.45
CA PHE A 13 22.41 -0.20 -1.49
C PHE A 13 21.24 0.48 -2.17
N SER A 14 20.23 0.84 -1.38
CA SER A 14 19.12 1.67 -1.81
C SER A 14 18.90 2.85 -0.87
N ILE A 15 18.35 3.92 -1.41
CA ILE A 15 17.94 5.12 -0.67
C ILE A 15 16.47 5.36 -0.99
N PHE A 16 15.66 5.50 0.04
CA PHE A 16 14.24 5.81 -0.06
C PHE A 16 13.90 7.05 0.75
N ASP A 17 13.30 8.03 0.14
CA ASP A 17 12.78 9.21 0.83
C ASP A 17 11.31 9.00 1.22
N PRO A 18 11.00 8.82 2.52
CA PRO A 18 9.64 8.56 2.99
C PRO A 18 8.68 9.75 2.81
N LYS A 19 9.19 10.95 2.48
CA LYS A 19 8.38 12.16 2.23
C LYS A 19 7.97 12.28 0.77
N THR A 20 8.95 12.08 -0.11
CA THR A 20 8.73 12.23 -1.56
C THR A 20 8.35 10.92 -2.24
N GLY A 21 8.68 9.77 -1.63
CA GLY A 21 8.56 8.44 -2.23
C GLY A 21 9.66 8.17 -3.27
N ALA A 22 10.65 9.07 -3.41
CA ALA A 22 11.77 8.86 -4.31
C ALA A 22 12.59 7.65 -3.84
N TYR A 23 12.87 6.76 -4.79
CA TYR A 23 13.64 5.55 -4.57
C TYR A 23 14.77 5.46 -5.58
N VAL A 24 15.97 5.25 -5.07
CA VAL A 24 17.17 5.03 -5.89
C VAL A 24 17.86 3.78 -5.39
N ARG A 25 18.33 2.96 -6.32
CA ARG A 25 19.13 1.77 -6.02
C ARG A 25 20.41 1.81 -6.85
N SER A 26 21.56 1.50 -6.22
CA SER A 26 22.81 1.32 -6.94
C SER A 26 22.77 0.04 -7.78
N GLY A 27 23.63 -0.06 -8.77
CA GLY A 27 24.03 -1.34 -9.33
C GLY A 27 24.84 -2.18 -8.32
N ILE A 28 25.32 -3.33 -8.76
CA ILE A 28 26.24 -4.17 -7.97
C ILE A 28 27.54 -3.38 -7.74
N ILE A 29 27.96 -3.28 -6.48
CA ILE A 29 29.21 -2.64 -6.09
C ILE A 29 30.34 -3.67 -6.15
N LYS A 30 31.36 -3.43 -6.98
CA LYS A 30 32.56 -4.23 -7.07
C LYS A 30 33.78 -3.35 -6.90
N ASP A 31 34.69 -3.74 -6.02
CA ASP A 31 35.90 -2.97 -5.70
C ASP A 31 35.63 -1.48 -5.38
N GLY A 32 34.53 -1.22 -4.65
CA GLY A 32 34.08 0.11 -4.25
C GLY A 32 33.46 0.97 -5.35
N LYS A 33 33.23 0.40 -6.55
CA LYS A 33 32.63 1.09 -7.71
C LYS A 33 31.28 0.49 -8.08
N ASP A 34 30.33 1.34 -8.45
CA ASP A 34 29.07 0.93 -9.03
C ASP A 34 29.31 0.42 -10.47
N THR A 35 28.87 -0.80 -10.73
CA THR A 35 29.00 -1.42 -12.06
C THR A 35 27.87 -1.06 -13.01
N ASN A 36 26.84 -0.36 -12.56
CA ASN A 36 25.58 -0.12 -13.26
C ASN A 36 24.82 -1.40 -13.67
N ILE A 37 25.17 -2.55 -13.09
CA ILE A 37 24.46 -3.81 -13.30
C ILE A 37 23.41 -3.96 -12.21
N ASP A 38 22.14 -4.10 -12.59
CA ASP A 38 21.05 -4.27 -11.64
C ASP A 38 21.23 -5.56 -10.82
N PRO A 39 21.22 -5.49 -9.49
CA PRO A 39 21.24 -6.66 -8.61
C PRO A 39 19.85 -7.32 -8.56
N PHE A 40 19.41 -8.03 -9.57
CA PHE A 40 18.07 -8.63 -9.73
C PHE A 40 17.45 -9.24 -8.44
N MET A 41 18.23 -9.46 -7.41
CA MET A 41 17.84 -10.04 -6.13
C MET A 41 18.18 -9.11 -4.98
N ALA A 42 17.42 -9.24 -3.89
CA ALA A 42 17.70 -8.61 -2.60
C ALA A 42 17.55 -9.64 -1.48
N SER A 43 18.24 -9.43 -0.37
CA SER A 43 18.13 -10.28 0.83
C SER A 43 16.75 -10.18 1.48
N PHE A 44 16.05 -9.06 1.25
CA PHE A 44 14.71 -8.81 1.78
C PHE A 44 13.94 -7.85 0.85
N PRO A 45 12.63 -8.01 0.68
CA PRO A 45 11.84 -7.14 -0.18
C PRO A 45 11.74 -5.72 0.37
N HIS A 46 11.94 -4.72 -0.50
CA HIS A 46 11.82 -3.30 -0.13
C HIS A 46 10.38 -2.78 -0.13
N LEU A 47 9.46 -3.54 -0.74
CA LEU A 47 8.01 -3.35 -0.69
C LEU A 47 7.36 -4.70 -0.42
N ILE A 48 6.38 -4.73 0.47
CA ILE A 48 5.64 -5.94 0.83
C ILE A 48 4.15 -5.63 0.73
N ASP A 49 3.41 -6.51 0.04
CA ASP A 49 1.96 -6.53 0.08
C ASP A 49 1.49 -7.25 1.36
N VAL A 50 0.68 -6.56 2.18
CA VAL A 50 0.15 -7.11 3.42
C VAL A 50 -1.37 -7.17 3.35
N GLY A 51 -1.93 -8.37 3.35
CA GLY A 51 -3.37 -8.59 3.33
C GLY A 51 -3.99 -8.38 4.71
N VAL A 52 -4.43 -7.18 5.03
CA VAL A 52 -5.03 -6.84 6.32
C VAL A 52 -6.54 -7.13 6.36
N MET A 53 -7.20 -7.18 5.20
CA MET A 53 -8.63 -7.40 5.07
C MET A 53 -8.96 -8.86 4.81
N GLY A 54 -9.78 -9.46 5.66
CA GLY A 54 -10.28 -10.83 5.53
C GLY A 54 -11.62 -10.93 4.80
N HIS A 55 -12.38 -9.83 4.68
CA HIS A 55 -13.67 -9.76 4.02
C HIS A 55 -13.84 -8.47 3.21
N CYS A 56 -14.85 -8.44 2.35
CA CYS A 56 -15.13 -7.31 1.46
C CYS A 56 -16.59 -6.88 1.55
N ILE A 57 -16.86 -5.64 1.96
CA ILE A 57 -18.21 -5.09 1.96
C ILE A 57 -18.79 -4.94 0.54
N HIS A 58 -17.93 -4.83 -0.48
CA HIS A 58 -18.33 -4.70 -1.88
C HIS A 58 -18.84 -6.01 -2.47
N GLY A 59 -18.53 -7.15 -1.87
CA GLY A 59 -19.23 -8.41 -2.15
C GLY A 59 -20.75 -8.25 -2.05
N ARG A 60 -21.21 -7.49 -1.06
CA ARG A 60 -22.63 -7.19 -0.82
C ARG A 60 -23.15 -6.05 -1.70
N THR A 61 -22.34 -5.01 -1.97
CA THR A 61 -22.77 -3.86 -2.79
C THR A 61 -22.74 -4.14 -4.31
N GLY A 62 -21.97 -5.13 -4.72
CA GLY A 62 -21.76 -5.48 -6.12
C GLY A 62 -20.96 -4.42 -6.91
N LEU A 63 -20.21 -3.55 -6.27
CA LEU A 63 -19.50 -2.44 -6.94
C LEU A 63 -18.57 -2.93 -8.05
N CYS A 64 -17.68 -3.88 -7.76
CA CYS A 64 -16.75 -4.46 -8.75
C CYS A 64 -17.49 -5.25 -9.82
N VAL A 65 -18.52 -6.01 -9.43
CA VAL A 65 -19.33 -6.82 -10.36
C VAL A 65 -20.05 -5.94 -11.37
N LYS A 66 -20.63 -4.80 -10.93
CA LYS A 66 -21.27 -3.82 -11.83
C LYS A 66 -20.28 -3.22 -12.83
N ALA A 67 -19.01 -3.08 -12.44
CA ALA A 67 -17.94 -2.67 -13.36
C ALA A 67 -17.46 -3.80 -14.28
N GLY A 68 -18.01 -5.02 -14.16
CA GLY A 68 -17.61 -6.18 -14.94
C GLY A 68 -16.25 -6.77 -14.56
N ILE A 69 -15.85 -6.61 -13.30
CA ILE A 69 -14.55 -7.03 -12.78
C ILE A 69 -14.73 -8.26 -11.88
N GLY A 70 -14.00 -9.34 -12.19
CA GLY A 70 -13.89 -10.50 -11.33
C GLY A 70 -12.97 -10.22 -10.14
N CYS A 71 -13.39 -10.61 -8.94
CA CYS A 71 -12.58 -10.45 -7.75
C CYS A 71 -11.55 -11.59 -7.63
N TYR A 72 -10.26 -11.27 -7.79
CA TYR A 72 -9.17 -12.25 -7.66
C TYR A 72 -8.93 -12.70 -6.20
N GLN A 73 -9.43 -11.95 -5.22
CA GLN A 73 -9.33 -12.25 -3.78
C GLN A 73 -10.56 -13.05 -3.26
N SER A 74 -11.49 -13.43 -4.14
CA SER A 74 -12.71 -14.13 -3.76
C SER A 74 -13.59 -13.39 -2.74
N GLY A 75 -13.52 -12.06 -2.71
CA GLY A 75 -14.25 -11.22 -1.75
C GLY A 75 -15.77 -11.24 -1.89
N LEU A 76 -16.31 -11.91 -2.93
CA LEU A 76 -17.74 -12.15 -3.11
C LEU A 76 -18.24 -13.36 -2.30
N THR A 77 -17.37 -14.31 -1.99
CA THR A 77 -17.74 -15.64 -1.49
C THR A 77 -17.03 -16.05 -0.21
N VAL A 78 -15.90 -15.40 0.10
CA VAL A 78 -15.10 -15.70 1.29
C VAL A 78 -15.21 -14.54 2.28
N GLU A 79 -15.54 -14.87 3.51
CA GLU A 79 -15.63 -13.92 4.64
C GLU A 79 -14.83 -14.49 5.81
N GLU A 80 -13.68 -13.85 6.10
CA GLU A 80 -12.76 -14.19 7.17
C GLU A 80 -12.55 -12.98 8.09
N PRO A 81 -12.09 -13.14 9.32
CA PRO A 81 -11.69 -12.02 10.16
C PRO A 81 -10.59 -11.17 9.49
N ASN A 82 -10.59 -9.88 9.77
CA ASN A 82 -9.48 -9.02 9.43
C ASN A 82 -8.25 -9.41 10.25
N MET A 83 -7.06 -9.03 9.78
CA MET A 83 -5.80 -9.31 10.49
C MET A 83 -5.82 -8.63 11.87
N ALA A 84 -5.47 -9.37 12.92
CA ALA A 84 -5.34 -8.78 14.26
C ALA A 84 -4.20 -7.76 14.29
N VAL A 85 -4.39 -6.69 15.09
CA VAL A 85 -3.38 -5.61 15.21
C VAL A 85 -2.05 -6.15 15.73
N GLU A 86 -2.09 -7.12 16.63
CA GLU A 86 -0.90 -7.75 17.21
C GLU A 86 -0.08 -8.50 16.16
N ASP A 87 -0.74 -9.23 15.26
CA ASP A 87 -0.09 -9.93 14.16
C ASP A 87 0.54 -8.95 13.17
N PHE A 88 -0.19 -7.88 12.84
CA PHE A 88 0.33 -6.81 11.99
C PHE A 88 1.54 -6.11 12.62
N ARG A 89 1.48 -5.82 13.92
CA ARG A 89 2.58 -5.21 14.68
C ARG A 89 3.81 -6.11 14.66
N TRP A 90 3.62 -7.41 14.85
CA TRP A 90 4.71 -8.38 14.78
C TRP A 90 5.37 -8.39 13.39
N ILE A 91 4.57 -8.42 12.32
CA ILE A 91 5.06 -8.34 10.92
C ILE A 91 5.86 -7.06 10.70
N ALA A 92 5.33 -5.91 11.10
CA ALA A 92 5.99 -4.61 10.93
C ALA A 92 7.34 -4.57 11.65
N GLN A 93 7.42 -5.10 12.87
CA GLN A 93 8.68 -5.20 13.64
C GLN A 93 9.72 -6.06 12.94
N GLN A 94 9.32 -7.19 12.32
CA GLN A 94 10.25 -8.05 11.56
C GLN A 94 10.77 -7.36 10.28
N CYS A 95 10.02 -6.40 9.74
CA CYS A 95 10.35 -5.67 8.52
C CYS A 95 11.14 -4.38 8.77
N ARG A 96 11.22 -3.92 10.02
CA ARG A 96 11.89 -2.68 10.40
C ARG A 96 13.32 -2.61 9.86
N HIS A 97 13.69 -1.48 9.26
CA HIS A 97 15.00 -1.21 8.62
C HIS A 97 15.36 -2.15 7.46
N ARG A 98 14.42 -3.00 7.01
CA ARG A 98 14.62 -3.97 5.91
C ARG A 98 13.66 -3.72 4.75
N THR A 99 12.52 -3.10 5.02
CA THR A 99 11.47 -2.78 4.06
C THR A 99 11.18 -1.29 4.12
N ASN A 100 10.99 -0.66 2.97
CA ASN A 100 10.65 0.76 2.87
C ASN A 100 9.14 1.02 2.93
N GLN A 101 8.34 0.10 2.37
CA GLN A 101 6.92 0.33 2.14
C GLN A 101 6.09 -0.92 2.37
N PHE A 102 4.89 -0.75 2.92
CA PHE A 102 3.82 -1.73 2.86
C PHE A 102 2.73 -1.26 1.88
N ALA A 103 2.26 -2.16 1.03
CA ALA A 103 1.02 -2.02 0.30
C ALA A 103 -0.06 -2.80 1.07
N LEU A 104 -0.92 -2.06 1.77
CA LEU A 104 -2.00 -2.67 2.53
C LEU A 104 -3.13 -3.08 1.58
N GLY A 105 -3.65 -4.27 1.76
CA GLY A 105 -4.64 -4.87 0.87
C GLY A 105 -5.44 -5.98 1.54
N GLY A 106 -5.79 -6.99 0.75
CA GLY A 106 -6.59 -8.13 1.16
C GLY A 106 -7.90 -8.20 0.40
N ARG A 107 -8.94 -8.81 1.00
CA ARG A 107 -10.24 -9.01 0.35
C ARG A 107 -11.12 -7.78 0.26
N GLY A 108 -10.74 -6.66 0.81
CA GLY A 108 -11.55 -5.43 0.80
C GLY A 108 -10.68 -4.19 0.76
N ASP A 109 -11.33 -3.05 0.92
CA ASP A 109 -10.63 -1.78 1.02
C ASP A 109 -9.98 -1.67 2.41
N PRO A 110 -8.65 -1.46 2.53
CA PRO A 110 -7.97 -1.39 3.82
C PRO A 110 -8.48 -0.30 4.76
N ASP A 111 -9.01 0.81 4.21
CA ASP A 111 -9.62 1.90 4.96
C ASP A 111 -10.95 1.53 5.66
N GLN A 112 -11.43 0.29 5.43
CA GLN A 112 -12.57 -0.30 6.14
C GLN A 112 -12.15 -1.20 7.31
N HIS A 113 -10.85 -1.35 7.57
CA HIS A 113 -10.36 -2.08 8.72
C HIS A 113 -10.70 -1.33 10.00
N GLU A 114 -11.23 -2.03 11.01
CA GLU A 114 -11.69 -1.46 12.28
C GLU A 114 -10.60 -0.69 13.05
N TYR A 115 -9.33 -1.07 12.84
CA TYR A 115 -8.15 -0.45 13.46
C TYR A 115 -7.24 0.23 12.43
N PHE A 116 -7.79 0.68 11.30
CA PHE A 116 -7.00 1.21 10.19
C PHE A 116 -5.99 2.30 10.61
N ALA A 117 -6.42 3.23 11.46
CA ALA A 117 -5.55 4.30 11.96
C ALA A 117 -4.34 3.75 12.71
N GLU A 118 -4.54 2.71 13.54
CA GLU A 118 -3.48 2.07 14.30
C GLU A 118 -2.51 1.31 13.38
N LEU A 119 -3.02 0.63 12.34
CA LEU A 119 -2.16 -0.04 11.35
C LEU A 119 -1.23 0.97 10.65
N LEU A 120 -1.74 2.14 10.26
CA LEU A 120 -0.94 3.19 9.66
C LEU A 120 0.14 3.73 10.62
N GLN A 121 -0.21 3.92 11.88
CA GLN A 121 0.71 4.35 12.93
C GLN A 121 1.82 3.31 13.16
N ILE A 122 1.47 2.03 13.28
CA ILE A 122 2.43 0.93 13.44
C ILE A 122 3.45 0.91 12.30
N CYS A 123 3.03 1.13 11.06
CA CYS A 123 3.96 1.24 9.94
C CYS A 123 5.01 2.32 10.20
N ARG A 124 4.58 3.54 10.58
CA ARG A 124 5.48 4.67 10.79
C ARG A 124 6.39 4.50 12.01
N GLU A 125 5.92 3.87 13.06
CA GLU A 125 6.72 3.51 14.24
C GLU A 125 7.85 2.53 13.90
N ASN A 126 7.71 1.78 12.80
CA ASN A 126 8.71 0.84 12.31
C ASN A 126 9.47 1.33 11.06
N ASP A 127 9.46 2.63 10.79
CA ASP A 127 10.13 3.25 9.64
C ASP A 127 9.63 2.71 8.28
N ILE A 128 8.37 2.26 8.21
CA ILE A 128 7.72 1.75 7.01
C ILE A 128 6.69 2.77 6.53
N VAL A 129 6.63 3.01 5.23
CA VAL A 129 5.62 3.89 4.62
C VAL A 129 4.42 3.06 4.17
N PRO A 130 3.23 3.22 4.76
CA PRO A 130 2.03 2.55 4.29
C PRO A 130 1.48 3.21 3.03
N ASN A 131 1.04 2.39 2.09
CA ASN A 131 0.28 2.75 0.91
C ASN A 131 -0.89 1.78 0.80
N PHE A 132 -1.95 2.17 0.11
CA PHE A 132 -3.06 1.24 -0.14
C PHE A 132 -3.88 1.65 -1.37
N THR A 133 -4.73 0.72 -1.81
CA THR A 133 -5.73 0.97 -2.85
C THR A 133 -7.12 0.84 -2.25
N THR A 134 -8.00 1.79 -2.55
CA THR A 134 -9.40 1.80 -2.10
C THR A 134 -10.35 1.95 -3.30
N SER A 135 -11.59 1.51 -3.14
CA SER A 135 -12.68 1.88 -4.06
C SER A 135 -13.16 3.33 -3.86
N GLY A 136 -12.83 3.91 -2.72
CA GLY A 136 -13.30 5.21 -2.28
C GLY A 136 -14.69 5.23 -1.66
N TYR A 137 -15.34 4.06 -1.52
CA TYR A 137 -16.73 3.95 -1.05
C TYR A 137 -16.94 4.55 0.34
N GLY A 138 -16.05 4.26 1.28
CA GLY A 138 -16.13 4.70 2.68
C GLY A 138 -15.23 5.90 3.03
N LEU A 139 -14.53 6.48 2.04
CA LEU A 139 -13.58 7.54 2.32
C LEU A 139 -14.28 8.82 2.80
N THR A 140 -13.83 9.33 3.96
CA THR A 140 -14.30 10.58 4.58
C THR A 140 -13.19 11.63 4.60
N PRO A 141 -13.50 12.92 4.84
CA PRO A 141 -12.48 13.96 5.03
C PRO A 141 -11.48 13.62 6.14
N GLU A 142 -11.95 13.02 7.25
CA GLU A 142 -11.12 12.62 8.40
C GLU A 142 -10.14 11.51 8.00
N LEU A 143 -10.61 10.50 7.25
CA LEU A 143 -9.74 9.45 6.69
C LEU A 143 -8.73 10.01 5.69
N ALA A 144 -9.11 11.00 4.88
CA ALA A 144 -8.18 11.66 3.97
C ALA A 144 -7.08 12.41 4.73
N GLN A 145 -7.41 13.08 5.84
CA GLN A 145 -6.41 13.72 6.71
C GLN A 145 -5.50 12.69 7.39
N LEU A 146 -6.04 11.55 7.83
CA LEU A 146 -5.25 10.45 8.36
C LEU A 146 -4.27 9.91 7.31
N CYS A 147 -4.72 9.73 6.07
CA CYS A 147 -3.87 9.34 4.94
C CYS A 147 -2.76 10.37 4.69
N LYS A 148 -3.06 11.67 4.78
CA LYS A 148 -2.05 12.72 4.66
C LYS A 148 -0.96 12.62 5.72
N GLN A 149 -1.34 12.25 6.93
CA GLN A 149 -0.41 12.13 8.06
C GLN A 149 0.52 10.92 7.91
N TYR A 150 0.00 9.79 7.45
CA TYR A 150 0.71 8.51 7.53
C TYR A 150 1.08 7.90 6.17
N CYS A 151 0.25 8.03 5.14
CA CYS A 151 0.46 7.34 3.87
C CYS A 151 1.52 8.00 2.98
N GLY A 152 2.20 7.20 2.19
CA GLY A 152 3.06 7.68 1.11
C GLY A 152 2.24 8.08 -0.10
N ALA A 153 1.30 7.21 -0.49
CA ALA A 153 0.34 7.43 -1.56
C ALA A 153 -0.93 6.60 -1.32
N VAL A 154 -2.03 7.02 -1.96
CA VAL A 154 -3.28 6.26 -2.01
C VAL A 154 -3.72 6.14 -3.45
N ALA A 155 -4.02 4.91 -3.89
CA ALA A 155 -4.62 4.67 -5.19
C ALA A 155 -6.14 4.49 -5.05
N VAL A 156 -6.91 5.06 -5.97
CA VAL A 156 -8.37 4.90 -6.02
C VAL A 156 -8.76 4.09 -7.25
N SER A 157 -9.42 2.95 -7.03
CA SER A 157 -9.84 2.05 -8.10
C SER A 157 -10.94 2.67 -8.96
N TRP A 158 -10.77 2.61 -10.27
CA TRP A 158 -11.75 3.11 -11.21
C TRP A 158 -12.83 2.06 -11.50
N TYR A 159 -13.99 2.20 -10.86
CA TYR A 159 -15.15 1.34 -11.07
C TYR A 159 -16.33 2.08 -11.70
N ARG A 160 -16.10 3.24 -12.34
CA ARG A 160 -17.16 4.13 -12.87
C ARG A 160 -18.23 4.47 -11.82
N SER A 161 -17.85 4.50 -10.55
CA SER A 161 -18.73 4.86 -9.46
C SER A 161 -18.58 6.34 -9.08
N PRO A 162 -19.61 6.98 -8.51
CA PRO A 162 -19.49 8.35 -8.02
C PRO A 162 -18.49 8.44 -6.85
N TYR A 163 -18.20 7.32 -6.18
CA TYR A 163 -17.26 7.27 -5.05
C TYR A 163 -15.82 7.53 -5.49
N THR A 164 -15.43 7.05 -6.67
CA THR A 164 -14.05 7.21 -7.17
C THR A 164 -13.65 8.68 -7.28
N LEU A 165 -14.42 9.49 -8.00
CA LEU A 165 -14.09 10.91 -8.19
C LEU A 165 -14.16 11.69 -6.89
N ARG A 166 -15.16 11.41 -6.05
CA ARG A 166 -15.27 12.02 -4.71
C ARG A 166 -14.04 11.69 -3.86
N ALA A 167 -13.60 10.44 -3.83
CA ALA A 167 -12.45 10.01 -3.05
C ALA A 167 -11.15 10.66 -3.56
N VAL A 168 -10.96 10.71 -4.88
CA VAL A 168 -9.82 11.41 -5.49
C VAL A 168 -9.80 12.87 -5.05
N GLN A 169 -10.95 13.57 -5.11
CA GLN A 169 -11.03 14.98 -4.70
C GLN A 169 -10.69 15.15 -3.22
N LEU A 170 -11.26 14.34 -2.32
CA LEU A 170 -10.99 14.40 -0.89
C LEU A 170 -9.50 14.19 -0.58
N LEU A 171 -8.85 13.23 -1.24
CA LEU A 171 -7.44 12.96 -1.06
C LEU A 171 -6.56 14.10 -1.58
N LEU A 172 -6.88 14.66 -2.75
CA LEU A 172 -6.15 15.80 -3.31
C LEU A 172 -6.30 17.05 -2.44
N ASP A 173 -7.52 17.35 -1.96
CA ASP A 173 -7.79 18.49 -1.06
C ASP A 173 -7.03 18.36 0.26
N ALA A 174 -6.87 17.14 0.77
CA ALA A 174 -6.02 16.84 1.92
C ALA A 174 -4.50 16.90 1.60
N GLY A 175 -4.13 16.98 0.32
CA GLY A 175 -2.73 17.01 -0.13
C GLY A 175 -2.06 15.62 -0.09
N VAL A 176 -2.84 14.54 -0.25
CA VAL A 176 -2.34 13.16 -0.38
C VAL A 176 -1.89 12.93 -1.81
N LYS A 177 -0.76 12.25 -2.02
CA LYS A 177 -0.37 11.74 -3.34
C LYS A 177 -1.38 10.68 -3.77
N THR A 178 -2.08 10.94 -4.85
CA THR A 178 -3.22 10.13 -5.27
C THR A 178 -3.05 9.69 -6.72
N ASN A 179 -3.30 8.40 -6.97
CA ASN A 179 -3.38 7.86 -8.33
C ASN A 179 -4.74 7.21 -8.55
N ILE A 180 -5.14 7.13 -9.82
CA ILE A 180 -6.26 6.28 -10.23
C ILE A 180 -5.69 4.92 -10.61
N HIS A 181 -6.16 3.87 -9.92
CA HIS A 181 -5.88 2.48 -10.27
C HIS A 181 -6.93 2.03 -11.27
N TYR A 182 -6.57 2.08 -12.56
CA TYR A 182 -7.48 1.65 -13.62
C TYR A 182 -7.49 0.13 -13.74
N VAL A 183 -8.62 -0.47 -13.42
CA VAL A 183 -8.83 -1.91 -13.57
C VAL A 183 -9.63 -2.15 -14.85
N LEU A 184 -9.03 -2.83 -15.80
CA LEU A 184 -9.68 -3.17 -17.07
C LEU A 184 -10.77 -4.21 -16.82
N GLY A 185 -12.02 -3.83 -17.05
CA GLY A 185 -13.20 -4.69 -16.95
C GLY A 185 -14.09 -4.52 -18.18
N GLN A 186 -15.19 -5.25 -18.22
CA GLN A 186 -16.13 -5.16 -19.36
C GLN A 186 -16.82 -3.79 -19.45
N ASN A 187 -16.96 -3.10 -18.31
CA ASN A 187 -17.72 -1.85 -18.19
C ASN A 187 -16.85 -0.68 -17.70
N THR A 188 -15.52 -0.79 -17.71
CA THR A 188 -14.60 0.29 -17.32
C THR A 188 -13.91 0.93 -18.52
#